data_8310a3061a15fd586813bc8e81b7ac33
#
_entry.id   8310a3061a15fd586813bc8e81b7ac33
#
_cell.length_a   1.000
_cell.length_b   1.000
_cell.length_c   1.000
_cell.angle_alpha   90.00
_cell.angle_beta   90.00
_cell.angle_gamma   90.00
#
_symmetry.space_group_name_H-M   'P 1'
#
loop_
_entity.id
_entity.type
_entity.pdbx_description
1 polymer ?
#
loop_
_entity_poly.entity_id
_entity_poly.type
_entity_poly.pdbx_seq_one_letter_code
_entity_poly.pdbx_strand_id
1 'polypeptide(L)' 'MKFQNNTGADVFLDLGGFILVRPREIIDLEGRPTCPPLTPI' A
#
# COMPACT_ATOMS: atom_id res chain seq x y z
N MET A 1 -6.81 -0.16 8.27
CA MET A 1 -5.59 -0.96 8.43
C MET A 1 -4.42 -0.26 7.77
N LYS A 2 -3.26 -0.35 8.38
CA LYS A 2 -2.04 0.23 7.82
C LYS A 2 -1.23 -0.81 7.08
N PHE A 3 -0.64 -0.39 5.97
CA PHE A 3 0.21 -1.23 5.14
C PHE A 3 1.50 -0.49 4.86
N GLN A 4 2.57 -1.23 4.69
CA GLN A 4 3.87 -0.67 4.35
C GLN A 4 4.38 -1.29 3.05
N ASN A 5 4.98 -0.44 2.20
CA ASN A 5 5.63 -0.91 0.99
C ASN A 5 7.04 -1.40 1.32
N ASN A 6 7.20 -2.71 1.43
CA ASN A 6 8.48 -3.36 1.67
C ASN A 6 9.06 -4.01 0.41
N THR A 7 8.57 -3.64 -0.77
CA THR A 7 9.02 -4.25 -2.03
C THR A 7 10.35 -3.71 -2.53
N GLY A 8 10.76 -2.55 -2.03
CA GLY A 8 11.97 -1.88 -2.53
C GLY A 8 11.76 -1.07 -3.81
N ALA A 9 10.54 -1.01 -4.33
CA ALA A 9 10.19 -0.26 -5.53
C ALA A 9 8.86 0.46 -5.32
N ASP A 10 8.56 1.43 -6.20
CA ASP A 10 7.27 2.11 -6.14
C ASP A 10 6.14 1.13 -6.47
N VAL A 11 5.04 1.27 -5.77
CA VAL A 11 3.82 0.48 -5.98
C VAL A 11 2.69 1.42 -6.34
N PHE A 12 2.02 1.15 -7.46
CA PHE A 12 0.82 1.89 -7.85
C PHE A 12 -0.41 1.08 -7.46
N LEU A 13 -1.33 1.75 -6.76
CA LEU A 13 -2.60 1.15 -6.38
C LEU A 13 -3.73 1.88 -7.09
N ASP A 14 -4.69 1.13 -7.61
CA ASP A 14 -5.91 1.67 -8.20
C ASP A 14 -7.07 1.41 -7.25
N LEU A 15 -7.40 2.41 -6.45
CA LEU A 15 -8.45 2.35 -5.45
C LEU A 15 -9.49 3.45 -5.71
N GLY A 16 -10.06 3.46 -6.91
CA GLY A 16 -10.92 4.55 -7.35
C GLY A 16 -10.14 5.77 -7.82
N GLY A 17 -8.83 5.63 -7.96
CA GLY A 17 -7.86 6.61 -8.39
C GLY A 17 -6.46 6.05 -8.13
N PHE A 18 -5.46 6.54 -8.83
CA PHE A 18 -4.10 6.02 -8.66
C PHE A 18 -3.45 6.60 -7.43
N ILE A 19 -2.89 5.72 -6.60
CA ILE A 19 -2.10 6.07 -5.43
C ILE A 19 -0.71 5.52 -5.62
N LEU A 20 0.30 6.37 -5.47
CA LEU A 20 1.70 5.95 -5.50
C LEU A 20 2.17 5.71 -4.07
N VAL A 21 2.65 4.50 -3.80
CA VAL A 21 3.24 4.15 -2.51
C VAL A 21 4.72 3.89 -2.74
N ARG A 22 5.56 4.78 -2.24
CA ARG A 22 7.01 4.69 -2.40
C ARG A 22 7.60 3.63 -1.47
N PRO A 23 8.86 3.19 -1.73
CA PRO A 23 9.51 2.24 -0.83
C PRO A 23 9.50 2.73 0.61
N ARG A 24 9.15 1.85 1.53
CA ARG A 24 9.05 2.10 2.98
C ARG A 24 7.90 3.00 3.40
N GLU A 25 7.13 3.52 2.47
CA GLU A 25 6.00 4.36 2.78
C GLU A 25 4.88 3.55 3.42
N ILE A 26 4.19 4.16 4.38
CA ILE A 26 3.06 3.55 5.07
C ILE A 26 1.79 4.29 4.66
N ILE A 27 0.75 3.53 4.33
CA ILE A 27 -0.56 4.08 4.02
C ILE A 27 -1.62 3.41 4.89
N ASP A 28 -2.73 4.12 5.11
CA ASP A 28 -3.87 3.60 5.85
C ASP A 28 -5.01 3.35 4.87
N LEU A 29 -5.48 2.10 4.81
CA LEU A 29 -6.58 1.68 3.94
C LEU A 29 -7.67 1.06 4.79
N GLU A 30 -8.78 1.77 4.92
CA GLU A 30 -9.93 1.27 5.67
C GLU A 30 -10.68 0.20 4.87
N GLY A 31 -11.20 -0.78 5.60
CA GLY A 31 -12.06 -1.80 5.01
C GLY A 31 -11.34 -2.83 4.16
N ARG A 32 -10.03 -2.83 4.12
CA ARG A 32 -9.27 -3.81 3.36
C ARG A 32 -8.46 -4.71 4.28
N PRO A 33 -8.74 -6.02 4.27
CA PRO A 33 -7.97 -6.96 5.09
C PRO A 33 -6.58 -7.25 4.50
N THR A 34 -6.43 -7.12 3.19
CA THR A 34 -5.16 -7.35 2.50
C THR A 34 -4.97 -6.34 1.38
N CYS A 35 -3.74 -6.03 1.05
CA CYS A 35 -3.40 -5.16 -0.08
C CYS A 35 -2.05 -5.56 -0.67
N PRO A 36 -1.97 -6.72 -1.37
CA PRO A 36 -0.73 -7.10 -2.02
C PRO A 36 -0.32 -6.06 -3.06
N PRO A 37 0.96 -5.78 -3.26
CA PRO A 37 2.15 -6.37 -2.63
C PRO A 37 2.56 -5.71 -1.30
N LEU A 38 1.73 -4.87 -0.72
CA LEU A 38 2.03 -4.20 0.54
C LEU A 38 1.92 -5.17 1.72
N THR A 39 2.64 -4.87 2.79
CA THR A 39 2.67 -5.69 3.99
C THR A 39 1.78 -5.06 5.06
N PRO A 40 0.83 -5.79 5.66
CA PRO A 40 0.05 -5.29 6.80
C PRO A 40 0.95 -5.00 7.99
N ILE A 41 0.64 -3.93 8.68
CA ILE A 41 1.36 -3.56 9.89
C ILE A 41 0.47 -3.81 11.10
#